data_f2b79387a8fe304bbb56e96a8696aed2
#
_entry.id   f2b79387a8fe304bbb56e96a8696aed2
#
_cell.length_a   1.000
_cell.length_b   1.000
_cell.length_c   1.000
_cell.angle_alpha   90.00
_cell.angle_beta   90.00
_cell.angle_gamma   90.00
#
_symmetry.space_group_name_H-M   'P 1'
#
loop_
_entity.id
_entity.type
_entity.pdbx_description
1 polymer ?
#
loop_
_entity_poly.entity_id
_entity_poly.type
_entity_poly.pdbx_seq_one_letter_code
_entity_poly.pdbx_strand_id
1 'polypeptide(L)'
;TDEHKKWVINGSPNWNGKWNQQWYGIKRFFEYLESKAYKMHIRVLLSKYRSYTECPACQGARLKTESLLWRVGSKADADAVLAPAQRFMPAGVNWSRGQLENLPGLCLHDLMLLPISRLHTFFERLAQDTPLREQDTADLQARKLLFGEINTRLRYLCDVGIGYLTLDRQSRTLSGGEVQRINLTTALGTSLVNTL
;
A
#
# COMPACT_ATOMS: atom_id res chain seq x y z
N THR A 1 -27.26 -30.27 5.49
CA THR A 1 -28.21 -29.28 4.95
C THR A 1 -27.73 -27.87 5.20
N ASP A 2 -28.20 -26.89 4.48
CA ASP A 2 -27.82 -25.48 4.66
C ASP A 2 -28.32 -24.91 5.98
N GLU A 3 -29.40 -25.41 6.51
CA GLU A 3 -29.89 -25.06 7.85
C GLU A 3 -28.90 -25.47 8.95
N HIS A 4 -28.34 -26.68 8.87
CA HIS A 4 -27.33 -27.14 9.82
C HIS A 4 -26.05 -26.28 9.74
N LYS A 5 -25.62 -25.88 8.53
CA LYS A 5 -24.49 -24.96 8.36
C LYS A 5 -24.77 -23.61 9.02
N LYS A 6 -25.97 -23.03 8.77
CA LYS A 6 -26.38 -21.77 9.39
C LYS A 6 -26.42 -21.88 10.92
N TRP A 7 -26.94 -23.00 11.44
CA TRP A 7 -26.98 -23.24 12.90
C TRP A 7 -25.57 -23.35 13.50
N VAL A 8 -24.66 -24.07 12.87
CA VAL A 8 -23.26 -24.19 13.32
C VAL A 8 -22.58 -22.81 13.34
N ILE A 9 -22.77 -22.02 12.28
CA ILE A 9 -22.10 -20.72 12.13
C ILE A 9 -22.72 -19.67 13.05
N ASN A 10 -24.05 -19.52 13.02
CA ASN A 10 -24.75 -18.42 13.71
C ASN A 10 -25.23 -18.78 15.11
N GLY A 11 -25.26 -20.08 15.46
CA GLY A 11 -25.79 -20.57 16.73
C GLY A 11 -27.32 -20.69 16.74
N SER A 12 -27.87 -20.99 17.92
CA SER A 12 -29.30 -21.13 18.12
C SER A 12 -30.05 -19.83 17.84
N PRO A 13 -31.19 -19.86 17.11
CA PRO A 13 -31.95 -18.65 16.73
C PRO A 13 -32.38 -17.80 17.92
N ASN A 14 -32.78 -18.46 19.03
CA ASN A 14 -33.27 -17.81 20.26
C ASN A 14 -32.20 -17.82 21.34
N TRP A 15 -30.97 -17.49 21.02
CA TRP A 15 -29.89 -17.49 21.99
C TRP A 15 -30.10 -16.46 23.10
N ASN A 16 -30.10 -16.92 24.34
CA ASN A 16 -30.41 -16.13 25.53
C ASN A 16 -29.19 -15.51 26.22
N GLY A 17 -28.01 -15.57 25.59
CA GLY A 17 -26.75 -15.04 26.16
C GLY A 17 -26.02 -16.00 27.12
N LYS A 18 -26.58 -17.17 27.43
CA LYS A 18 -25.98 -18.14 28.35
C LYS A 18 -25.23 -19.22 27.58
N TRP A 19 -23.91 -19.21 27.69
CA TRP A 19 -22.98 -20.10 26.97
C TRP A 19 -23.13 -21.59 27.31
N ASN A 20 -23.68 -21.90 28.48
CA ASN A 20 -23.84 -23.26 28.97
C ASN A 20 -25.24 -23.87 28.69
N GLN A 21 -26.15 -23.12 28.09
CA GLN A 21 -27.50 -23.60 27.83
C GLN A 21 -27.85 -23.84 26.37
N GLN A 22 -27.22 -23.09 25.49
CA GLN A 22 -27.51 -23.14 24.06
C GLN A 22 -26.22 -23.03 23.23
N TRP A 23 -26.28 -23.56 22.02
CA TRP A 23 -25.18 -23.36 21.07
C TRP A 23 -25.14 -21.90 20.59
N TYR A 24 -24.04 -21.22 20.88
CA TYR A 24 -23.84 -19.80 20.56
C TYR A 24 -23.35 -19.56 19.12
N GLY A 25 -22.83 -20.57 18.43
CA GLY A 25 -22.31 -20.48 17.08
C GLY A 25 -20.85 -19.99 16.99
N ILE A 26 -20.21 -20.37 15.90
CA ILE A 26 -18.82 -19.98 15.62
C ILE A 26 -18.68 -18.46 15.53
N LYS A 27 -19.65 -17.79 14.89
CA LYS A 27 -19.61 -16.33 14.68
C LYS A 27 -19.51 -15.58 16.01
N ARG A 28 -20.40 -15.85 16.96
CA ARG A 28 -20.40 -15.20 18.29
C ARG A 28 -19.16 -15.53 19.12
N PHE A 29 -18.60 -16.74 18.94
CA PHE A 29 -17.33 -17.09 19.54
C PHE A 29 -16.21 -16.16 19.09
N PHE A 30 -16.08 -15.94 17.79
CA PHE A 30 -15.05 -15.03 17.26
C PHE A 30 -15.33 -13.57 17.62
N GLU A 31 -16.60 -13.11 17.61
CA GLU A 31 -16.99 -11.77 18.09
C GLU A 31 -16.58 -11.57 19.57
N TYR A 32 -16.79 -12.57 20.40
CA TYR A 32 -16.30 -12.55 21.79
C TYR A 32 -14.79 -12.47 21.88
N LEU A 33 -14.05 -13.27 21.11
CA LEU A 33 -12.60 -13.20 21.08
C LEU A 33 -12.11 -11.82 20.59
N GLU A 34 -12.75 -11.24 19.60
CA GLU A 34 -12.41 -9.91 19.11
C GLU A 34 -12.62 -8.83 20.18
N SER A 35 -13.67 -8.92 20.97
CA SER A 35 -13.89 -8.02 22.12
C SER A 35 -12.78 -8.11 23.18
N LYS A 36 -12.03 -9.22 23.20
CA LYS A 36 -10.89 -9.47 24.11
C LYS A 36 -9.55 -9.36 23.44
N ALA A 37 -9.48 -8.80 22.22
CA ALA A 37 -8.24 -8.68 21.43
C ALA A 37 -7.16 -7.78 22.05
N TYR A 38 -7.47 -7.05 23.15
CA TYR A 38 -6.47 -6.35 23.95
C TYR A 38 -5.52 -7.31 24.67
N LYS A 39 -5.91 -8.58 24.88
CA LYS A 39 -5.07 -9.62 25.49
C LYS A 39 -4.17 -10.26 24.43
N MET A 40 -2.85 -10.34 24.71
CA MET A 40 -1.85 -10.84 23.76
C MET A 40 -2.16 -12.25 23.23
N HIS A 41 -2.48 -13.21 24.12
CA HIS A 41 -2.79 -14.58 23.73
C HIS A 41 -4.02 -14.71 22.83
N ILE A 42 -5.04 -13.86 23.04
CA ILE A 42 -6.23 -13.81 22.18
C ILE A 42 -5.84 -13.27 20.79
N ARG A 43 -4.99 -12.26 20.72
CA ARG A 43 -4.48 -11.72 19.45
C ARG A 43 -3.71 -12.76 18.66
N VAL A 44 -2.85 -13.52 19.32
CA VAL A 44 -2.11 -14.64 18.71
C VAL A 44 -3.07 -15.73 18.22
N LEU A 45 -4.09 -16.07 19.02
CA LEU A 45 -5.11 -17.04 18.60
C LEU A 45 -5.86 -16.55 17.36
N LEU A 46 -6.39 -15.32 17.38
CA LEU A 46 -7.11 -14.73 16.26
C LEU A 46 -6.27 -14.67 14.97
N SER A 47 -4.96 -14.41 15.07
CA SER A 47 -4.07 -14.34 13.91
C SER A 47 -3.99 -15.65 13.12
N LYS A 48 -4.21 -16.80 13.77
CA LYS A 48 -4.24 -18.11 13.12
C LYS A 48 -5.49 -18.34 12.25
N TYR A 49 -6.57 -17.65 12.57
CA TYR A 49 -7.87 -17.82 11.88
C TYR A 49 -8.22 -16.67 10.95
N ARG A 50 -7.47 -15.56 11.00
CA ARG A 50 -7.67 -14.44 10.09
C ARG A 50 -7.03 -14.73 8.74
N SER A 51 -7.81 -14.60 7.68
CA SER A 51 -7.32 -14.50 6.31
C SER A 51 -7.44 -13.05 5.83
N TYR A 52 -6.46 -12.64 5.04
CA TYR A 52 -6.47 -11.32 4.40
C TYR A 52 -6.97 -11.50 2.98
N THR A 53 -8.18 -11.03 2.73
CA THR A 53 -8.78 -10.98 1.40
C THR A 53 -8.69 -9.58 0.85
N GLU A 54 -8.51 -9.48 -0.45
CA GLU A 54 -8.53 -8.20 -1.13
C GLU A 54 -9.89 -7.53 -0.99
N CYS A 55 -9.91 -6.24 -0.68
CA CYS A 55 -11.15 -5.49 -0.52
C CYS A 55 -11.84 -5.31 -1.89
N PRO A 56 -13.07 -5.80 -2.07
CA PRO A 56 -13.76 -5.70 -3.37
C PRO A 56 -14.09 -4.27 -3.77
N ALA A 57 -14.22 -3.34 -2.79
CA ALA A 57 -14.54 -1.95 -3.07
C ALA A 57 -13.35 -1.17 -3.62
N CYS A 58 -12.12 -1.42 -3.14
CA CYS A 58 -10.92 -0.70 -3.59
C CYS A 58 -9.93 -1.59 -4.36
N GLN A 59 -10.23 -2.89 -4.52
CA GLN A 59 -9.38 -3.85 -5.24
C GLN A 59 -7.90 -3.77 -4.81
N GLY A 60 -7.67 -3.74 -3.50
CA GLY A 60 -6.33 -3.68 -2.91
C GLY A 60 -5.71 -2.28 -2.83
N ALA A 61 -6.24 -1.28 -3.51
CA ALA A 61 -5.64 0.06 -3.56
C ALA A 61 -5.65 0.80 -2.20
N ARG A 62 -6.55 0.44 -1.28
CA ARG A 62 -6.72 1.07 0.05
C ARG A 62 -7.01 2.58 0.01
N LEU A 63 -7.31 3.10 -1.17
CA LEU A 63 -7.59 4.50 -1.45
C LEU A 63 -8.98 4.62 -2.09
N LYS A 64 -9.59 5.80 -1.97
CA LYS A 64 -10.80 6.14 -2.69
C LYS A 64 -10.50 6.31 -4.18
N THR A 65 -11.49 6.03 -5.03
CA THR A 65 -11.36 6.15 -6.49
C THR A 65 -10.84 7.51 -6.92
N GLU A 66 -11.36 8.60 -6.33
CA GLU A 66 -10.98 9.97 -6.67
C GLU A 66 -9.48 10.22 -6.48
N SER A 67 -8.88 9.63 -5.44
CA SER A 67 -7.44 9.74 -5.19
C SER A 67 -6.59 9.03 -6.24
N LEU A 68 -7.14 8.01 -6.89
CA LEU A 68 -6.48 7.20 -7.92
C LEU A 68 -6.59 7.83 -9.32
N LEU A 69 -7.43 8.87 -9.48
CA LEU A 69 -7.52 9.63 -10.72
C LEU A 69 -6.35 10.61 -10.91
N TRP A 70 -5.71 11.02 -9.81
CA TRP A 70 -4.49 11.82 -9.86
C TRP A 70 -3.32 10.99 -10.34
N ARG A 71 -2.61 11.49 -11.34
CA ARG A 71 -1.49 10.80 -11.98
C ARG A 71 -0.28 11.70 -12.07
N VAL A 72 0.91 11.11 -11.93
CA VAL A 72 2.20 11.81 -11.93
C VAL A 72 3.00 11.37 -13.14
N GLY A 73 3.62 12.31 -13.83
CA GLY A 73 4.51 12.07 -14.97
C GLY A 73 3.79 12.04 -16.33
N SER A 74 4.57 11.88 -17.38
CA SER A 74 4.10 11.69 -18.74
C SER A 74 3.78 10.22 -19.04
N LYS A 75 3.18 9.96 -20.20
CA LYS A 75 2.98 8.58 -20.68
C LYS A 75 4.32 7.87 -20.89
N ALA A 76 5.32 8.57 -21.44
CA ALA A 76 6.64 8.02 -21.68
C ALA A 76 7.38 7.63 -20.39
N ASP A 77 7.24 8.43 -19.32
CA ASP A 77 7.82 8.11 -18.01
C ASP A 77 7.16 6.87 -17.41
N ALA A 78 5.84 6.79 -17.52
CA ALA A 78 5.09 5.63 -17.03
C ALA A 78 5.45 4.35 -17.78
N ASP A 79 5.51 4.40 -19.12
CA ASP A 79 5.82 3.26 -19.98
C ASP A 79 7.27 2.75 -19.77
N ALA A 80 8.18 3.62 -19.36
CA ALA A 80 9.56 3.25 -19.06
C ALA A 80 9.70 2.32 -17.83
N VAL A 81 8.78 2.39 -16.88
CA VAL A 81 8.89 1.67 -15.60
C VAL A 81 7.77 0.63 -15.38
N LEU A 82 6.62 0.79 -16.04
CA LEU A 82 5.47 -0.09 -15.89
C LEU A 82 4.77 -0.28 -17.23
N ALA A 83 4.68 -1.52 -17.69
CA ALA A 83 3.96 -1.82 -18.92
C ALA A 83 2.50 -1.33 -18.86
N PRO A 84 1.95 -0.72 -19.92
CA PRO A 84 0.60 -0.16 -19.92
C PRO A 84 -0.48 -1.15 -19.48
N ALA A 85 -0.34 -2.41 -19.89
CA ALA A 85 -1.27 -3.48 -19.52
C ALA A 85 -1.24 -3.85 -18.01
N GLN A 86 -0.21 -3.46 -17.27
CA GLN A 86 -0.06 -3.74 -15.84
C GLN A 86 -0.57 -2.60 -14.94
N ARG A 87 -0.95 -1.45 -15.52
CA ARG A 87 -1.45 -0.30 -14.76
C ARG A 87 -2.75 -0.63 -14.07
N PHE A 88 -2.88 -0.18 -12.84
CA PHE A 88 -4.05 -0.43 -12.01
C PHE A 88 -5.30 0.27 -12.57
N MET A 89 -6.40 -0.47 -12.66
CA MET A 89 -7.71 0.06 -13.02
C MET A 89 -8.48 0.40 -11.74
N PRO A 90 -8.74 1.68 -11.44
CA PRO A 90 -9.51 2.05 -10.26
C PRO A 90 -10.94 1.48 -10.32
N ALA A 91 -11.47 1.03 -9.18
CA ALA A 91 -12.86 0.58 -9.10
C ALA A 91 -13.82 1.76 -9.32
N GLY A 92 -14.93 1.50 -10.00
CA GLY A 92 -15.98 2.51 -10.19
C GLY A 92 -15.71 3.54 -11.30
N VAL A 93 -14.65 3.39 -12.10
CA VAL A 93 -14.44 4.19 -13.31
C VAL A 93 -15.01 3.50 -14.55
N ASN A 94 -15.54 4.28 -15.49
CA ASN A 94 -16.08 3.77 -16.77
C ASN A 94 -15.03 3.84 -17.89
N TRP A 95 -13.77 3.52 -17.58
CA TRP A 95 -12.70 3.49 -18.58
C TRP A 95 -12.57 2.10 -19.18
N SER A 96 -12.33 2.06 -20.49
CA SER A 96 -11.82 0.86 -21.14
C SER A 96 -10.34 0.66 -20.80
N ARG A 97 -9.83 -0.55 -20.96
CA ARG A 97 -8.40 -0.83 -20.77
C ARG A 97 -7.53 0.04 -21.67
N GLY A 98 -7.92 0.19 -22.94
CA GLY A 98 -7.19 1.04 -23.88
C GLY A 98 -7.18 2.53 -23.50
N GLN A 99 -8.27 3.02 -22.90
CA GLN A 99 -8.26 4.39 -22.34
C GLN A 99 -7.26 4.54 -21.21
N LEU A 100 -7.26 3.63 -20.24
CA LEU A 100 -6.28 3.64 -19.14
C LEU A 100 -4.84 3.59 -19.63
N GLU A 101 -4.53 2.75 -20.60
CA GLU A 101 -3.19 2.58 -21.17
C GLU A 101 -2.68 3.83 -21.88
N ASN A 102 -3.59 4.66 -22.38
CA ASN A 102 -3.27 5.93 -23.05
C ASN A 102 -3.21 7.14 -22.10
N LEU A 103 -3.63 6.98 -20.83
CA LEU A 103 -3.52 8.05 -19.85
C LEU A 103 -2.05 8.39 -19.53
N PRO A 104 -1.74 9.65 -19.25
CA PRO A 104 -0.39 10.05 -18.84
C PRO A 104 -0.08 9.54 -17.42
N GLY A 105 1.19 9.31 -17.16
CA GLY A 105 1.73 9.07 -15.82
C GLY A 105 1.22 7.81 -15.13
N LEU A 106 1.49 7.72 -13.82
CA LEU A 106 1.09 6.64 -12.91
C LEU A 106 0.25 7.18 -11.76
N CYS A 107 -0.75 6.42 -11.33
CA CYS A 107 -1.49 6.73 -10.10
C CYS A 107 -0.68 6.33 -8.86
N LEU A 108 -1.09 6.80 -7.68
CA LEU A 108 -0.36 6.52 -6.43
C LEU A 108 -0.27 5.01 -6.15
N HIS A 109 -1.31 4.24 -6.46
CA HIS A 109 -1.27 2.80 -6.26
C HIS A 109 -0.25 2.10 -7.16
N ASP A 110 -0.17 2.50 -8.44
CA ASP A 110 0.87 2.01 -9.35
C ASP A 110 2.27 2.28 -8.77
N LEU A 111 2.52 3.50 -8.29
CA LEU A 111 3.80 3.89 -7.70
C LEU A 111 4.14 3.07 -6.45
N MET A 112 3.16 2.75 -5.60
CA MET A 112 3.36 1.94 -4.41
C MET A 112 3.68 0.47 -4.72
N LEU A 113 3.20 -0.06 -5.84
CA LEU A 113 3.45 -1.44 -6.27
C LEU A 113 4.75 -1.61 -7.06
N LEU A 114 5.34 -0.54 -7.55
CA LEU A 114 6.64 -0.62 -8.22
C LEU A 114 7.74 -1.05 -7.24
N PRO A 115 8.69 -1.90 -7.67
CA PRO A 115 9.96 -2.06 -6.96
C PRO A 115 10.63 -0.70 -6.76
N ILE A 116 11.23 -0.46 -5.60
CA ILE A 116 11.88 0.82 -5.24
C ILE A 116 12.91 1.23 -6.30
N SER A 117 13.64 0.29 -6.89
CA SER A 117 14.58 0.57 -7.97
C SER A 117 13.90 1.18 -9.21
N ARG A 118 12.74 0.66 -9.62
CA ARG A 118 11.98 1.22 -10.75
C ARG A 118 11.32 2.54 -10.38
N LEU A 119 10.86 2.66 -9.14
CA LEU A 119 10.31 3.90 -8.60
C LEU A 119 11.38 5.02 -8.59
N HIS A 120 12.62 4.70 -8.23
CA HIS A 120 13.76 5.61 -8.30
C HIS A 120 13.98 6.08 -9.75
N THR A 121 14.08 5.15 -10.71
CA THR A 121 14.20 5.49 -12.13
C THR A 121 13.07 6.41 -12.62
N PHE A 122 11.83 6.18 -12.16
CA PHE A 122 10.69 7.03 -12.52
C PHE A 122 10.88 8.47 -12.01
N PHE A 123 11.25 8.66 -10.75
CA PHE A 123 11.45 9.99 -10.18
C PHE A 123 12.71 10.69 -10.70
N GLU A 124 13.76 9.96 -11.07
CA GLU A 124 14.92 10.52 -11.77
C GLU A 124 14.53 11.14 -13.13
N ARG A 125 13.72 10.44 -13.91
CA ARG A 125 13.20 10.95 -15.19
C ARG A 125 12.35 12.22 -14.98
N LEU A 126 11.45 12.21 -14.02
CA LEU A 126 10.63 13.39 -13.67
C LEU A 126 11.48 14.60 -13.26
N ALA A 127 12.58 14.38 -12.58
CA ALA A 127 13.49 15.45 -12.18
C ALA A 127 14.23 16.04 -13.39
N GLN A 128 14.60 15.20 -14.38
CA GLN A 128 15.27 15.64 -15.60
C GLN A 128 14.35 16.43 -16.55
N ASP A 129 13.08 16.04 -16.65
CA ASP A 129 12.09 16.70 -17.51
C ASP A 129 11.63 18.08 -16.99
N THR A 130 12.19 18.53 -15.88
CA THR A 130 11.87 19.83 -15.31
C THR A 130 13.11 20.73 -15.30
N PRO A 131 13.54 21.28 -16.46
CA PRO A 131 14.71 22.15 -16.54
C PRO A 131 14.51 23.45 -15.73
N LEU A 132 15.58 23.91 -15.07
CA LEU A 132 15.59 25.20 -14.39
C LEU A 132 15.53 26.34 -15.41
N ARG A 133 14.51 27.20 -15.29
CA ARG A 133 14.48 28.51 -15.93
C ARG A 133 14.63 29.57 -14.83
N GLU A 134 15.31 30.68 -15.11
CA GLU A 134 15.54 31.77 -14.16
C GLU A 134 14.24 32.42 -13.63
N GLN A 135 13.10 32.15 -14.29
CA GLN A 135 11.78 32.65 -13.93
C GLN A 135 10.87 31.59 -13.29
N ASP A 136 11.43 30.53 -12.72
CA ASP A 136 10.63 29.48 -12.10
C ASP A 136 9.81 30.02 -10.92
N THR A 137 8.50 29.77 -10.95
CA THR A 137 7.59 30.09 -9.85
C THR A 137 7.96 29.32 -8.59
N ALA A 138 7.54 29.81 -7.41
CA ALA A 138 7.77 29.16 -6.12
C ALA A 138 7.31 27.69 -6.12
N ASP A 139 6.22 27.38 -6.85
CA ASP A 139 5.69 26.02 -6.98
C ASP A 139 6.65 25.07 -7.72
N LEU A 140 7.34 25.56 -8.76
CA LEU A 140 8.33 24.78 -9.50
C LEU A 140 9.57 24.49 -8.65
N GLN A 141 9.99 25.46 -7.84
CA GLN A 141 11.10 25.29 -6.90
C GLN A 141 10.73 24.27 -5.81
N ALA A 142 9.54 24.38 -5.21
CA ALA A 142 9.04 23.43 -4.23
C ALA A 142 8.94 22.01 -4.79
N ARG A 143 8.45 21.86 -6.02
CA ARG A 143 8.38 20.55 -6.72
C ARG A 143 9.76 19.94 -6.93
N LYS A 144 10.75 20.73 -7.31
CA LYS A 144 12.14 20.26 -7.48
C LYS A 144 12.77 19.80 -6.18
N LEU A 145 12.60 20.57 -5.11
CA LEU A 145 13.05 20.17 -3.79
C LEU A 145 12.41 18.85 -3.36
N LEU A 146 11.10 18.71 -3.55
CA LEU A 146 10.36 17.50 -3.22
C LEU A 146 10.89 16.28 -4.02
N PHE A 147 11.06 16.42 -5.32
CA PHE A 147 11.59 15.32 -6.15
C PHE A 147 13.05 14.99 -5.81
N GLY A 148 13.87 15.98 -5.47
CA GLY A 148 15.23 15.79 -4.99
C GLY A 148 15.27 14.96 -3.69
N GLU A 149 14.42 15.30 -2.74
CA GLU A 149 14.27 14.56 -1.48
C GLU A 149 13.79 13.11 -1.71
N ILE A 150 12.77 12.93 -2.55
CA ILE A 150 12.27 11.59 -2.91
C ILE A 150 13.38 10.76 -3.54
N ASN A 151 14.08 11.29 -4.53
CA ASN A 151 15.16 10.59 -5.22
C ASN A 151 16.29 10.21 -4.27
N THR A 152 16.68 11.11 -3.37
CA THR A 152 17.73 10.84 -2.39
C THR A 152 17.36 9.67 -1.47
N ARG A 153 16.13 9.65 -0.97
CA ARG A 153 15.64 8.56 -0.10
C ARG A 153 15.51 7.24 -0.84
N LEU A 154 14.99 7.25 -2.07
CA LEU A 154 14.88 6.04 -2.89
C LEU A 154 16.26 5.48 -3.25
N ARG A 155 17.23 6.34 -3.55
CA ARG A 155 18.61 5.94 -3.79
C ARG A 155 19.21 5.23 -2.59
N TYR A 156 19.07 5.78 -1.38
CA TYR A 156 19.57 5.11 -0.17
C TYR A 156 18.97 3.72 0.03
N LEU A 157 17.67 3.55 -0.24
CA LEU A 157 17.03 2.23 -0.18
C LEU A 157 17.62 1.26 -1.21
N CYS A 158 17.96 1.75 -2.41
CA CYS A 158 18.65 0.95 -3.43
C CYS A 158 20.08 0.60 -3.00
N ASP A 159 20.84 1.58 -2.47
CA ASP A 159 22.25 1.43 -2.07
C ASP A 159 22.42 0.40 -0.94
N VAL A 160 21.47 0.32 -0.01
CA VAL A 160 21.48 -0.72 1.04
C VAL A 160 20.93 -2.07 0.54
N GLY A 161 20.61 -2.20 -0.74
CA GLY A 161 20.23 -3.46 -1.39
C GLY A 161 18.79 -3.93 -1.12
N ILE A 162 17.85 -3.01 -0.88
CA ILE A 162 16.42 -3.32 -0.74
C ILE A 162 15.55 -2.74 -1.86
N GLY A 163 16.16 -2.38 -2.98
CA GLY A 163 15.49 -1.84 -4.16
C GLY A 163 14.45 -2.77 -4.80
N TYR A 164 14.44 -4.05 -4.46
CA TYR A 164 13.44 -5.02 -4.91
C TYR A 164 12.12 -4.95 -4.13
N LEU A 165 12.09 -4.32 -2.96
CA LEU A 165 10.88 -4.14 -2.18
C LEU A 165 9.93 -3.15 -2.85
N THR A 166 8.65 -3.21 -2.45
CA THR A 166 7.63 -2.25 -2.84
C THR A 166 7.17 -1.44 -1.63
N LEU A 167 6.71 -0.21 -1.83
CA LEU A 167 6.19 0.63 -0.74
C LEU A 167 4.87 0.09 -0.16
N ASP A 168 4.17 -0.76 -0.90
CA ASP A 168 2.94 -1.43 -0.46
C ASP A 168 3.20 -2.55 0.54
N ARG A 169 4.42 -3.06 0.62
CA ARG A 169 4.76 -4.21 1.45
C ARG A 169 4.55 -3.92 2.94
N GLN A 170 3.79 -4.77 3.58
CA GLN A 170 3.50 -4.62 5.01
C GLN A 170 4.75 -4.88 5.87
N SER A 171 5.04 -3.97 6.81
CA SER A 171 6.23 -4.05 7.67
C SER A 171 6.38 -5.37 8.43
N ARG A 172 5.28 -5.99 8.85
CA ARG A 172 5.27 -7.31 9.53
C ARG A 172 5.75 -8.47 8.65
N THR A 173 5.82 -8.30 7.32
CA THR A 173 6.29 -9.32 6.37
C THR A 173 7.77 -9.16 6.02
N LEU A 174 8.41 -8.12 6.53
CA LEU A 174 9.83 -7.85 6.34
C LEU A 174 10.67 -8.81 7.20
N SER A 175 11.76 -9.29 6.65
CA SER A 175 12.78 -10.01 7.40
C SER A 175 13.54 -9.07 8.34
N GLY A 176 14.18 -9.63 9.38
CA GLY A 176 14.99 -8.83 10.30
C GLY A 176 16.10 -8.04 9.60
N GLY A 177 16.75 -8.63 8.57
CA GLY A 177 17.76 -7.95 7.77
C GLY A 177 17.20 -6.80 6.92
N GLU A 178 16.00 -6.93 6.36
CA GLU A 178 15.31 -5.85 5.64
C GLU A 178 14.99 -4.68 6.58
N VAL A 179 14.49 -4.96 7.79
CA VAL A 179 14.19 -3.94 8.81
C VAL A 179 15.47 -3.20 9.22
N GLN A 180 16.58 -3.91 9.45
CA GLN A 180 17.87 -3.29 9.78
C GLN A 180 18.36 -2.35 8.67
N ARG A 181 18.25 -2.74 7.41
CA ARG A 181 18.63 -1.92 6.25
C ARG A 181 17.74 -0.68 6.13
N ILE A 182 16.43 -0.79 6.35
CA ILE A 182 15.52 0.37 6.39
C ILE A 182 15.93 1.34 7.52
N ASN A 183 16.21 0.83 8.71
CA ASN A 183 16.66 1.67 9.82
C ASN A 183 18.00 2.37 9.52
N LEU A 184 18.91 1.72 8.82
CA LEU A 184 20.17 2.32 8.38
C LEU A 184 19.93 3.50 7.43
N THR A 185 19.01 3.40 6.47
CA THR A 185 18.68 4.52 5.56
C THR A 185 18.08 5.70 6.31
N THR A 186 17.29 5.45 7.35
CA THR A 186 16.74 6.52 8.19
C THR A 186 17.86 7.26 8.95
N ALA A 187 18.82 6.53 9.51
CA ALA A 187 19.97 7.11 10.22
C ALA A 187 20.86 7.94 9.27
N LEU A 188 21.11 7.45 8.06
CA LEU A 188 21.88 8.17 7.03
C LEU A 188 21.15 9.43 6.54
N GLY A 189 19.84 9.34 6.33
CA GLY A 189 19.03 10.48 5.89
C GLY A 189 18.93 11.59 6.92
N THR A 190 18.91 11.29 8.21
CA THR A 190 18.85 12.29 9.29
C THR A 190 20.19 12.98 9.53
N SER A 191 21.31 12.29 9.31
CA SER A 191 22.65 12.87 9.52
C SER A 191 23.01 13.94 8.48
N LEU A 192 22.40 13.90 7.29
CA LEU A 192 22.65 14.88 6.22
C LEU A 192 21.82 16.17 6.35
N VAL A 193 20.75 16.16 7.12
CA VAL A 193 19.89 17.36 7.31
C VAL A 193 20.39 18.26 8.44
N ASN A 194 21.22 17.77 9.36
CA ASN A 194 21.74 18.49 10.52
C ASN A 194 23.21 18.91 10.43
N THR A 195 23.83 18.84 9.25
CA THR A 195 25.22 19.28 9.03
C THR A 195 25.26 20.51 8.11
N LEU A 196 24.59 21.57 8.52
CA LEU A 196 24.83 22.93 8.05
C LEU A 196 25.04 23.85 9.26
#